data_cb1275272667852ed17c428c06903157
#
_entry.id   cb1275272667852ed17c428c06903157
#
_cell.length_a   1.000
_cell.length_b   1.000
_cell.length_c   1.000
_cell.angle_alpha   90.00
_cell.angle_beta   90.00
_cell.angle_gamma   90.00
#
_symmetry.space_group_name_H-M   'P 1'
#
loop_
_entity.id
_entity.type
_entity.pdbx_description
1 polymer ?
#
loop_
_entity_poly.entity_id
_entity_poly.type
_entity_poly.pdbx_seq_one_letter_code
_entity_poly.pdbx_strand_id
1 'polypeptide(L)'
;PFLYIDSSGNKPSYELNGKEIKFVKQYRKLEKRIAKEQRRRSHMVKDSNNYNKQSEKIARLHAKAKHRREDFLHQIAVRLVRTYDVIAIEDLDITAIKQTLSLGKSVSDVGWGRFTAILEELCLKHGKILVRASRWYPSSKTCHHCGYKNDDLQLSDKVYVCPVCGNIMPRDKNAAINILEEGLRILKENIFRQSVDGYSKPALITTIA
;
A
#
# COMPACT_ATOMS: atom_id res chain seq x y z
N PRO A 1 -5.35 0.87 2.68
CA PRO A 1 -6.40 1.17 1.72
C PRO A 1 -5.85 2.09 0.65
N PHE A 2 -6.16 1.82 -0.62
CA PHE A 2 -5.77 2.64 -1.74
C PHE A 2 -6.95 3.49 -2.15
N LEU A 3 -6.73 4.76 -2.40
CA LEU A 3 -7.71 5.62 -3.00
C LEU A 3 -7.23 6.19 -4.29
N TYR A 4 -8.14 6.28 -5.20
CA TYR A 4 -7.96 6.75 -6.54
C TYR A 4 -9.21 7.54 -6.99
N ILE A 5 -9.04 8.47 -7.90
CA ILE A 5 -10.14 9.12 -8.64
C ILE A 5 -10.08 8.63 -10.07
N ASP A 6 -11.23 8.30 -10.64
CA ASP A 6 -11.38 8.19 -12.08
C ASP A 6 -11.64 9.59 -12.71
N SER A 7 -11.50 9.69 -14.01
CA SER A 7 -11.77 10.91 -14.78
C SER A 7 -13.22 11.43 -14.67
N SER A 8 -14.14 10.62 -14.13
CA SER A 8 -15.54 10.98 -13.88
C SER A 8 -15.79 11.51 -12.45
N GLY A 9 -14.75 11.61 -11.62
CA GLY A 9 -14.87 12.14 -10.26
C GLY A 9 -15.46 11.17 -9.24
N ASN A 10 -15.68 9.90 -9.61
CA ASN A 10 -16.11 8.88 -8.68
C ASN A 10 -15.00 8.53 -7.68
N LYS A 11 -15.36 8.38 -6.42
CA LYS A 11 -14.46 8.10 -5.30
C LYS A 11 -14.61 6.64 -4.83
N PRO A 12 -14.13 5.62 -5.53
CA PRO A 12 -14.24 4.26 -5.05
C PRO A 12 -13.07 3.89 -4.15
N SER A 13 -13.35 3.18 -3.07
CA SER A 13 -12.34 2.44 -2.33
C SER A 13 -12.01 1.15 -3.09
N TYR A 14 -10.72 0.81 -3.15
CA TYR A 14 -10.29 -0.44 -3.76
C TYR A 14 -10.68 -1.63 -2.88
N GLU A 15 -11.48 -2.54 -3.42
CA GLU A 15 -11.77 -3.83 -2.81
C GLU A 15 -11.09 -4.96 -3.58
N LEU A 16 -10.55 -5.94 -2.83
CA LEU A 16 -9.96 -7.13 -3.44
C LEU A 16 -11.04 -7.93 -4.18
N ASN A 17 -10.83 -8.16 -5.46
CA ASN A 17 -11.73 -9.00 -6.25
C ASN A 17 -11.50 -10.51 -5.96
N GLY A 18 -12.37 -11.37 -6.47
CA GLY A 18 -12.31 -12.82 -6.22
C GLY A 18 -10.99 -13.47 -6.64
N LYS A 19 -10.28 -12.96 -7.66
CA LYS A 19 -8.96 -13.46 -8.09
C LYS A 19 -7.88 -13.13 -7.05
N GLU A 20 -7.92 -11.94 -6.49
CA GLU A 20 -6.97 -11.48 -5.47
C GLU A 20 -7.15 -12.19 -4.15
N ILE A 21 -8.39 -12.45 -3.73
CA ILE A 21 -8.70 -13.28 -2.57
C ILE A 21 -8.15 -14.71 -2.77
N LYS A 22 -8.28 -15.26 -3.97
CA LYS A 22 -7.72 -16.58 -4.32
C LYS A 22 -6.19 -16.56 -4.21
N PHE A 23 -5.54 -15.51 -4.66
CA PHE A 23 -4.08 -15.34 -4.54
C PHE A 23 -3.64 -15.35 -3.07
N VAL A 24 -4.25 -14.55 -2.20
CA VAL A 24 -3.91 -14.49 -0.77
C VAL A 24 -4.02 -15.88 -0.12
N LYS A 25 -5.09 -16.62 -0.43
CA LYS A 25 -5.26 -18.00 0.07
C LYS A 25 -4.16 -18.94 -0.42
N GLN A 26 -3.76 -18.84 -1.68
CA GLN A 26 -2.69 -19.68 -2.26
C GLN A 26 -1.32 -19.32 -1.68
N TYR A 27 -1.06 -18.02 -1.43
CA TYR A 27 0.18 -17.55 -0.81
C TYR A 27 0.32 -18.12 0.60
N ARG A 28 -0.72 -18.04 1.43
CA ARG A 28 -0.74 -18.63 2.78
C ARG A 28 -0.51 -20.15 2.78
N LYS A 29 -1.03 -20.88 1.78
CA LYS A 29 -0.73 -22.31 1.63
C LYS A 29 0.74 -22.55 1.35
N LEU A 30 1.37 -21.69 0.53
CA LEU A 30 2.79 -21.80 0.21
C LEU A 30 3.66 -21.52 1.44
N GLU A 31 3.32 -20.52 2.26
CA GLU A 31 4.01 -20.25 3.52
C GLU A 31 3.96 -21.42 4.50
N LYS A 32 2.77 -22.02 4.66
CA LYS A 32 2.62 -23.24 5.49
C LYS A 32 3.50 -24.37 4.99
N ARG A 33 3.62 -24.53 3.66
CA ARG A 33 4.50 -25.54 3.05
C ARG A 33 5.97 -25.24 3.32
N ILE A 34 6.40 -24.00 3.20
CA ILE A 34 7.77 -23.57 3.52
C ILE A 34 8.09 -23.90 4.97
N ALA A 35 7.23 -23.51 5.91
CA ALA A 35 7.41 -23.80 7.33
C ALA A 35 7.50 -25.30 7.63
N LYS A 36 6.71 -26.14 6.93
CA LYS A 36 6.79 -27.60 7.06
C LYS A 36 8.15 -28.12 6.58
N GLU A 37 8.63 -27.68 5.42
CA GLU A 37 9.91 -28.13 4.86
C GLU A 37 11.11 -27.63 5.69
N GLN A 38 11.01 -26.43 6.27
CA GLN A 38 12.03 -25.90 7.20
C GLN A 38 12.10 -26.75 8.49
N ARG A 39 10.96 -27.09 9.09
CA ARG A 39 10.92 -28.01 10.24
C ARG A 39 11.54 -29.37 9.90
N ARG A 40 11.22 -29.92 8.72
CA ARG A 40 11.84 -31.17 8.28
C ARG A 40 13.35 -31.06 8.18
N ARG A 41 13.88 -29.95 7.64
CA ARG A 41 15.32 -29.72 7.55
C ARG A 41 15.99 -29.61 8.91
N SER A 42 15.35 -29.01 9.92
CA SER A 42 15.93 -28.85 11.28
C SER A 42 16.21 -30.17 11.99
N HIS A 43 15.56 -31.28 11.56
CA HIS A 43 15.83 -32.63 12.09
C HIS A 43 16.85 -33.43 11.26
N MET A 44 17.46 -32.83 10.23
CA MET A 44 18.46 -33.50 9.41
C MET A 44 19.86 -33.19 9.89
N VAL A 45 20.79 -34.11 9.64
CA VAL A 45 22.22 -33.90 9.90
C VAL A 45 22.70 -32.75 9.00
N LYS A 46 23.22 -31.70 9.62
CA LYS A 46 23.70 -30.52 8.93
C LYS A 46 24.77 -30.90 7.90
N ASP A 47 24.74 -30.23 6.76
CA ASP A 47 25.66 -30.41 5.64
C ASP A 47 25.66 -31.79 4.96
N SER A 48 24.75 -32.69 5.35
CA SER A 48 24.53 -33.96 4.63
C SER A 48 23.91 -33.71 3.25
N ASN A 49 24.08 -34.65 2.33
CA ASN A 49 23.45 -34.57 1.01
C ASN A 49 21.92 -34.35 1.08
N ASN A 50 21.26 -35.00 2.03
CA ASN A 50 19.82 -34.83 2.25
C ASN A 50 19.47 -33.44 2.77
N TYR A 51 20.29 -32.88 3.70
CA TYR A 51 20.14 -31.52 4.20
C TYR A 51 20.27 -30.50 3.04
N ASN A 52 21.26 -30.68 2.18
CA ASN A 52 21.52 -29.80 1.04
C ASN A 52 20.38 -29.85 0.03
N LYS A 53 19.91 -31.04 -0.37
CA LYS A 53 18.73 -31.21 -1.23
C LYS A 53 17.47 -30.56 -0.62
N GLN A 54 17.28 -30.70 0.68
CA GLN A 54 16.14 -30.06 1.36
C GLN A 54 16.29 -28.54 1.41
N SER A 55 17.49 -28.02 1.58
CA SER A 55 17.79 -26.57 1.54
C SER A 55 17.49 -25.97 0.17
N GLU A 56 17.88 -26.63 -0.92
CA GLU A 56 17.52 -26.22 -2.28
C GLU A 56 16.01 -26.21 -2.49
N LYS A 57 15.31 -27.24 -2.02
CA LYS A 57 13.83 -27.30 -2.11
C LYS A 57 13.19 -26.10 -1.41
N ILE A 58 13.67 -25.75 -0.23
CA ILE A 58 13.21 -24.59 0.55
C ILE A 58 13.50 -23.30 -0.23
N ALA A 59 14.71 -23.15 -0.77
CA ALA A 59 15.10 -22.00 -1.57
C ALA A 59 14.18 -21.79 -2.79
N ARG A 60 13.88 -22.87 -3.53
CA ARG A 60 12.91 -22.85 -4.65
C ARG A 60 11.51 -22.43 -4.21
N LEU A 61 11.06 -22.87 -3.04
CA LEU A 61 9.75 -22.47 -2.49
C LEU A 61 9.73 -21.00 -2.11
N HIS A 62 10.81 -20.46 -1.52
CA HIS A 62 10.94 -19.04 -1.23
C HIS A 62 10.96 -18.19 -2.51
N ALA A 63 11.72 -18.59 -3.53
CA ALA A 63 11.73 -17.93 -4.82
C ALA A 63 10.32 -17.90 -5.45
N LYS A 64 9.60 -19.03 -5.42
CA LYS A 64 8.21 -19.10 -5.89
C LYS A 64 7.28 -18.16 -5.12
N ALA A 65 7.46 -18.04 -3.80
CA ALA A 65 6.66 -17.13 -2.97
C ALA A 65 6.95 -15.67 -3.33
N LYS A 66 8.23 -15.33 -3.52
CA LYS A 66 8.67 -13.98 -3.94
C LYS A 66 8.05 -13.63 -5.30
N HIS A 67 8.21 -14.47 -6.31
CA HIS A 67 7.70 -14.19 -7.66
C HIS A 67 6.18 -14.04 -7.69
N ARG A 68 5.45 -14.90 -6.96
CA ARG A 68 3.99 -14.78 -6.86
C ARG A 68 3.55 -13.49 -6.19
N ARG A 69 4.29 -13.03 -5.17
CA ARG A 69 3.99 -11.76 -4.52
C ARG A 69 4.22 -10.59 -5.48
N GLU A 70 5.35 -10.59 -6.16
CA GLU A 70 5.68 -9.54 -7.14
C GLU A 70 4.65 -9.49 -8.27
N ASP A 71 4.28 -10.63 -8.83
CA ASP A 71 3.25 -10.72 -9.87
C ASP A 71 1.91 -10.16 -9.40
N PHE A 72 1.49 -10.52 -8.18
CA PHE A 72 0.26 -9.99 -7.58
C PHE A 72 0.29 -8.47 -7.42
N LEU A 73 1.39 -7.91 -6.88
CA LEU A 73 1.55 -6.48 -6.70
C LEU A 73 1.54 -5.75 -8.06
N HIS A 74 2.21 -6.33 -9.04
CA HIS A 74 2.22 -5.81 -10.41
C HIS A 74 0.81 -5.78 -11.03
N GLN A 75 0.03 -6.85 -10.89
CA GLN A 75 -1.34 -6.91 -11.42
C GLN A 75 -2.23 -5.83 -10.80
N ILE A 76 -2.12 -5.59 -9.49
CA ILE A 76 -2.85 -4.51 -8.82
C ILE A 76 -2.41 -3.15 -9.36
N ALA A 77 -1.10 -2.90 -9.39
CA ALA A 77 -0.57 -1.61 -9.83
C ALA A 77 -0.94 -1.30 -11.29
N VAL A 78 -0.81 -2.29 -12.20
CA VAL A 78 -1.23 -2.14 -13.61
C VAL A 78 -2.71 -1.78 -13.71
N ARG A 79 -3.56 -2.44 -12.92
CA ARG A 79 -5.00 -2.12 -12.94
C ARG A 79 -5.27 -0.70 -12.47
N LEU A 80 -4.64 -0.25 -11.39
CA LEU A 80 -4.77 1.12 -10.90
C LEU A 80 -4.35 2.14 -11.96
N VAL A 81 -3.16 1.96 -12.54
CA VAL A 81 -2.60 2.88 -13.53
C VAL A 81 -3.41 2.92 -14.84
N ARG A 82 -4.04 1.80 -15.22
CA ARG A 82 -4.94 1.76 -16.39
C ARG A 82 -6.28 2.44 -16.14
N THR A 83 -6.74 2.45 -14.89
CA THR A 83 -8.07 2.95 -14.54
C THR A 83 -8.04 4.42 -14.15
N TYR A 84 -6.95 4.91 -13.54
CA TYR A 84 -6.90 6.24 -12.93
C TYR A 84 -5.74 7.07 -13.43
N ASP A 85 -5.96 8.37 -13.55
CA ASP A 85 -4.95 9.34 -13.99
C ASP A 85 -4.13 9.88 -12.83
N VAL A 86 -4.77 9.99 -11.65
CA VAL A 86 -4.12 10.45 -10.41
C VAL A 86 -4.34 9.41 -9.31
N ILE A 87 -3.26 9.00 -8.67
CA ILE A 87 -3.27 8.04 -7.56
C ILE A 87 -2.64 8.72 -6.35
N ALA A 88 -3.39 8.82 -5.26
CA ALA A 88 -2.89 9.33 -3.99
C ALA A 88 -2.62 8.18 -3.02
N ILE A 89 -1.46 8.20 -2.38
CA ILE A 89 -1.05 7.22 -1.37
C ILE A 89 -0.51 7.94 -0.13
N GLU A 90 -0.55 7.25 1.01
CA GLU A 90 0.11 7.71 2.22
C GLU A 90 1.60 7.35 2.20
N ASP A 91 2.47 8.27 2.63
CA ASP A 91 3.89 8.01 2.82
C ASP A 91 4.11 7.28 4.16
N LEU A 92 3.99 5.94 4.13
CA LEU A 92 4.13 5.11 5.32
C LEU A 92 5.60 4.80 5.61
N ASP A 93 6.04 5.07 6.84
CA ASP A 93 7.30 4.55 7.35
C ASP A 93 7.14 3.08 7.75
N ILE A 94 7.44 2.21 6.81
CA ILE A 94 7.33 0.75 6.98
C ILE A 94 8.29 0.24 8.07
N THR A 95 9.43 0.89 8.26
CA THR A 95 10.41 0.49 9.27
C THR A 95 9.89 0.79 10.66
N ALA A 96 9.37 1.99 10.88
CA ALA A 96 8.75 2.37 12.14
C ALA A 96 7.54 1.50 12.48
N ILE A 97 6.66 1.23 11.50
CA ILE A 97 5.48 0.37 11.70
C ILE A 97 5.89 -1.06 12.10
N LYS A 98 6.92 -1.63 11.49
CA LYS A 98 7.44 -2.96 11.84
C LYS A 98 7.96 -3.03 13.28
N GLN A 99 8.63 -1.98 13.72
CA GLN A 99 9.23 -1.93 15.05
C GLN A 99 8.18 -1.70 16.16
N THR A 100 7.23 -0.78 15.91
CA THR A 100 6.30 -0.31 16.96
C THR A 100 5.14 -1.27 17.22
N LEU A 101 4.60 -1.91 16.19
CA LEU A 101 3.33 -2.65 16.31
C LEU A 101 3.48 -4.16 16.35
N SER A 102 4.70 -4.71 16.44
CA SER A 102 4.95 -6.17 16.32
C SER A 102 4.30 -6.82 15.08
N LEU A 103 3.86 -5.99 14.12
CA LEU A 103 3.20 -6.38 12.88
C LEU A 103 4.18 -6.67 11.75
N GLY A 104 5.47 -6.78 12.08
CA GLY A 104 6.56 -6.92 11.12
C GLY A 104 6.33 -7.98 10.05
N LYS A 105 5.71 -9.10 10.42
CA LYS A 105 5.38 -10.16 9.47
C LYS A 105 4.25 -9.73 8.52
N SER A 106 3.14 -9.21 9.03
CA SER A 106 1.99 -8.79 8.21
C SER A 106 2.33 -7.63 7.27
N VAL A 107 3.09 -6.64 7.76
CA VAL A 107 3.50 -5.48 6.95
C VAL A 107 4.55 -5.87 5.91
N SER A 108 5.47 -6.80 6.26
CA SER A 108 6.44 -7.36 5.30
C SER A 108 5.76 -8.21 4.24
N ASP A 109 4.71 -8.95 4.61
CA ASP A 109 3.97 -9.81 3.70
C ASP A 109 3.18 -9.01 2.67
N VAL A 110 2.68 -7.83 3.02
CA VAL A 110 1.99 -6.92 2.08
C VAL A 110 2.97 -6.36 1.04
N GLY A 111 4.28 -6.25 1.36
CA GLY A 111 5.28 -5.75 0.42
C GLY A 111 5.02 -4.29 0.01
N TRP A 112 4.56 -3.43 0.95
CA TRP A 112 4.17 -2.05 0.67
C TRP A 112 5.25 -1.27 -0.08
N GLY A 113 6.50 -1.28 0.40
CA GLY A 113 7.59 -0.57 -0.26
C GLY A 113 7.85 -1.07 -1.70
N ARG A 114 7.71 -2.39 -1.94
CA ARG A 114 7.81 -2.93 -3.30
C ARG A 114 6.62 -2.53 -4.16
N PHE A 115 5.42 -2.53 -3.59
CA PHE A 115 4.21 -2.08 -4.29
C PHE A 115 4.31 -0.62 -4.71
N THR A 116 4.71 0.26 -3.80
CA THR A 116 4.86 1.69 -4.13
C THR A 116 5.92 1.93 -5.20
N ALA A 117 7.05 1.21 -5.16
CA ALA A 117 8.06 1.29 -6.22
C ALA A 117 7.54 0.84 -7.59
N ILE A 118 6.79 -0.26 -7.64
CA ILE A 118 6.14 -0.74 -8.89
C ILE A 118 5.13 0.28 -9.39
N LEU A 119 4.32 0.84 -8.49
CA LEU A 119 3.31 1.82 -8.84
C LEU A 119 3.94 3.09 -9.42
N GLU A 120 5.02 3.55 -8.81
CA GLU A 120 5.81 4.71 -9.24
C GLU A 120 6.38 4.52 -10.64
N GLU A 121 7.04 3.39 -10.89
CA GLU A 121 7.57 3.02 -12.20
C GLU A 121 6.47 2.97 -13.27
N LEU A 122 5.33 2.37 -12.96
CA LEU A 122 4.22 2.27 -13.90
C LEU A 122 3.54 3.62 -14.15
N CYS A 123 3.37 4.45 -13.13
CA CYS A 123 2.83 5.81 -13.30
C CYS A 123 3.74 6.62 -14.23
N LEU A 124 5.05 6.60 -14.00
CA LEU A 124 6.02 7.24 -14.86
C LEU A 124 5.91 6.75 -16.32
N LYS A 125 5.90 5.45 -16.51
CA LYS A 125 5.83 4.81 -17.83
C LYS A 125 4.57 5.16 -18.61
N HIS A 126 3.45 5.34 -17.92
CA HIS A 126 2.14 5.58 -18.53
C HIS A 126 1.67 7.04 -18.44
N GLY A 127 2.55 7.98 -18.03
CA GLY A 127 2.20 9.39 -17.89
C GLY A 127 1.10 9.65 -16.86
N LYS A 128 1.03 8.82 -15.80
CA LYS A 128 0.07 8.96 -14.71
C LYS A 128 0.73 9.62 -13.50
N ILE A 129 -0.08 10.24 -12.66
CA ILE A 129 0.38 11.01 -11.52
C ILE A 129 0.25 10.17 -10.24
N LEU A 130 1.35 10.00 -9.52
CA LEU A 130 1.37 9.43 -8.18
C LEU A 130 1.71 10.53 -7.18
N VAL A 131 0.80 10.79 -6.23
CA VAL A 131 1.00 11.78 -5.17
C VAL A 131 1.12 11.08 -3.82
N ARG A 132 2.09 11.50 -3.00
CA ARG A 132 2.27 10.99 -1.63
C ARG A 132 1.79 12.05 -0.64
N ALA A 133 0.76 11.72 0.14
CA ALA A 133 0.35 12.53 1.28
C ALA A 133 1.34 12.33 2.43
N SER A 134 1.65 13.41 3.15
CA SER A 134 2.57 13.36 4.29
C SER A 134 2.12 12.32 5.33
N ARG A 135 3.09 11.58 5.89
CA ARG A 135 2.85 10.65 7.01
C ARG A 135 2.30 11.32 8.26
N TRP A 136 2.51 12.60 8.40
CA TRP A 136 2.04 13.41 9.53
C TRP A 136 0.64 13.95 9.33
N TYR A 137 0.07 13.82 8.14
CA TYR A 137 -1.29 14.23 7.87
C TYR A 137 -2.27 13.33 8.62
N PRO A 138 -3.12 13.88 9.50
CA PRO A 138 -3.99 13.09 10.39
C PRO A 138 -5.20 12.52 9.66
N SER A 139 -4.98 11.81 8.57
CA SER A 139 -6.00 11.30 7.65
C SER A 139 -7.11 10.51 8.33
N SER A 140 -6.77 9.65 9.30
CA SER A 140 -7.74 8.82 10.02
C SER A 140 -8.51 9.56 11.09
N LYS A 141 -7.98 10.69 11.62
CA LYS A 141 -8.58 11.48 12.67
C LYS A 141 -9.42 12.65 12.17
N THR A 142 -9.22 13.08 10.93
CA THR A 142 -9.93 14.21 10.33
C THR A 142 -11.23 13.75 9.67
N CYS A 143 -12.31 14.48 9.90
CA CYS A 143 -13.58 14.23 9.23
C CYS A 143 -13.53 14.73 7.78
N HIS A 144 -13.74 13.85 6.81
CA HIS A 144 -13.72 14.24 5.40
C HIS A 144 -14.86 15.21 5.03
N HIS A 145 -15.94 15.26 5.83
CA HIS A 145 -17.10 16.10 5.53
C HIS A 145 -16.95 17.53 6.04
N CYS A 146 -16.46 17.72 7.27
CA CYS A 146 -16.38 19.05 7.90
C CYS A 146 -14.98 19.48 8.33
N GLY A 147 -13.95 18.65 8.13
CA GLY A 147 -12.58 18.95 8.51
C GLY A 147 -12.27 18.86 10.01
N TYR A 148 -13.27 18.57 10.87
CA TYR A 148 -13.03 18.44 12.30
C TYR A 148 -12.06 17.31 12.62
N LYS A 149 -11.03 17.59 13.43
CA LYS A 149 -10.05 16.61 13.88
C LYS A 149 -10.51 16.00 15.22
N ASN A 150 -10.82 14.71 15.20
CA ASN A 150 -11.20 13.96 16.40
C ASN A 150 -9.94 13.33 17.02
N ASP A 151 -9.40 13.96 18.06
CA ASP A 151 -8.19 13.46 18.73
C ASP A 151 -8.48 12.27 19.66
N ASP A 152 -9.73 12.06 20.07
CA ASP A 152 -10.16 10.96 20.97
C ASP A 152 -10.30 9.62 20.23
N LEU A 153 -10.24 9.62 18.88
CA LEU A 153 -10.36 8.41 18.07
C LEU A 153 -9.23 7.43 18.38
N GLN A 154 -9.60 6.21 18.80
CA GLN A 154 -8.64 5.16 19.15
C GLN A 154 -8.23 4.32 17.92
N LEU A 155 -7.08 3.66 18.01
CA LEU A 155 -6.61 2.75 16.95
C LEU A 155 -7.51 1.53 16.74
N SER A 156 -8.24 1.11 17.79
CA SER A 156 -9.21 0.01 17.77
C SER A 156 -10.48 0.34 17.01
N ASP A 157 -10.81 1.62 16.86
CA ASP A 157 -12.08 2.06 16.28
C ASP A 157 -12.09 1.77 14.79
N LYS A 158 -13.11 1.05 14.35
CA LYS A 158 -13.30 0.71 12.93
C LYS A 158 -14.26 1.66 12.22
N VAL A 159 -15.06 2.38 12.99
CA VAL A 159 -16.04 3.35 12.50
C VAL A 159 -15.61 4.74 12.97
N TYR A 160 -15.60 5.68 12.04
CA TYR A 160 -15.41 7.10 12.34
C TYR A 160 -16.78 7.72 12.58
N VAL A 161 -16.94 8.36 13.73
CA VAL A 161 -18.14 9.17 14.09
C VAL A 161 -17.67 10.59 14.35
N CYS A 162 -18.17 11.55 13.58
CA CYS A 162 -17.83 12.95 13.77
C CYS A 162 -18.71 13.57 14.86
N PRO A 163 -18.15 14.09 15.96
CA PRO A 163 -18.94 14.70 17.02
C PRO A 163 -19.54 16.07 16.63
N VAL A 164 -19.05 16.68 15.56
CA VAL A 164 -19.48 18.01 15.11
C VAL A 164 -20.60 17.93 14.07
N CYS A 165 -20.41 17.15 13.02
CA CYS A 165 -21.37 17.09 11.91
C CYS A 165 -22.18 15.79 11.85
N GLY A 166 -21.97 14.85 12.79
CA GLY A 166 -22.67 13.58 12.84
C GLY A 166 -22.33 12.58 11.72
N ASN A 167 -21.33 12.87 10.88
CA ASN A 167 -20.93 11.95 9.80
C ASN A 167 -20.44 10.63 10.38
N ILE A 168 -20.99 9.51 9.88
CA ILE A 168 -20.65 8.14 10.31
C ILE A 168 -20.21 7.34 9.10
N MET A 169 -19.00 6.77 9.15
CA MET A 169 -18.48 5.92 8.09
C MET A 169 -17.33 5.01 8.56
N PRO A 170 -16.96 3.98 7.79
CA PRO A 170 -15.77 3.20 8.09
C PRO A 170 -14.52 4.11 8.16
N ARG A 171 -13.74 3.99 9.24
CA ARG A 171 -12.54 4.83 9.48
C ARG A 171 -11.56 4.80 8.31
N ASP A 172 -11.30 3.62 7.75
CA ASP A 172 -10.37 3.47 6.64
C ASP A 172 -10.87 4.19 5.37
N LYS A 173 -12.19 4.21 5.16
CA LYS A 173 -12.80 4.96 4.04
C LYS A 173 -12.69 6.46 4.25
N ASN A 174 -12.93 6.95 5.47
CA ASN A 174 -12.74 8.36 5.84
C ASN A 174 -11.29 8.79 5.60
N ALA A 175 -10.32 8.04 6.15
CA ALA A 175 -8.89 8.31 5.98
C ALA A 175 -8.50 8.37 4.51
N ALA A 176 -9.03 7.47 3.77
CA ALA A 176 -8.74 7.30 2.38
C ALA A 176 -9.26 8.49 1.54
N ILE A 177 -10.44 9.04 1.81
CA ILE A 177 -10.95 10.27 1.17
C ILE A 177 -10.03 11.45 1.53
N ASN A 178 -9.65 11.57 2.80
CA ASN A 178 -8.74 12.62 3.25
C ASN A 178 -7.37 12.58 2.56
N ILE A 179 -6.78 11.38 2.39
CA ILE A 179 -5.51 11.20 1.66
C ILE A 179 -5.65 11.67 0.21
N LEU A 180 -6.78 11.38 -0.42
CA LEU A 180 -7.05 11.80 -1.77
C LEU A 180 -7.17 13.33 -1.87
N GLU A 181 -7.93 13.96 -0.99
CA GLU A 181 -8.12 15.42 -0.97
C GLU A 181 -6.80 16.14 -0.71
N GLU A 182 -5.99 15.64 0.23
CA GLU A 182 -4.64 16.15 0.49
C GLU A 182 -3.71 15.96 -0.72
N GLY A 183 -3.75 14.81 -1.38
CA GLY A 183 -2.99 14.56 -2.60
C GLY A 183 -3.36 15.54 -3.72
N LEU A 184 -4.64 15.83 -3.90
CA LEU A 184 -5.10 16.82 -4.88
C LEU A 184 -4.68 18.25 -4.51
N ARG A 185 -4.68 18.59 -3.22
CA ARG A 185 -4.19 19.88 -2.73
C ARG A 185 -2.70 20.05 -3.07
N ILE A 186 -1.89 19.04 -2.74
CA ILE A 186 -0.45 19.01 -3.06
C ILE A 186 -0.22 19.17 -4.56
N LEU A 187 -0.99 18.45 -5.38
CA LEU A 187 -0.87 18.54 -6.83
C LEU A 187 -1.18 19.95 -7.35
N LYS A 188 -2.25 20.58 -6.88
CA LYS A 188 -2.62 21.95 -7.24
C LYS A 188 -1.53 22.94 -6.88
N GLU A 189 -0.96 22.84 -5.68
CA GLU A 189 0.14 23.71 -5.23
C GLU A 189 1.40 23.55 -6.09
N ASN A 190 1.75 22.32 -6.47
CA ASN A 190 2.89 22.05 -7.32
C ASN A 190 2.70 22.62 -8.73
N ILE A 191 1.51 22.48 -9.30
CA ILE A 191 1.19 23.07 -10.62
C ILE A 191 1.27 24.59 -10.54
N PHE A 192 0.72 25.20 -9.49
CA PHE A 192 0.76 26.65 -9.31
C PHE A 192 2.21 27.17 -9.17
N ARG A 193 3.04 26.53 -8.35
CA ARG A 193 4.46 26.91 -8.21
C ARG A 193 5.20 26.83 -9.54
N GLN A 194 5.00 25.77 -10.33
CA GLN A 194 5.63 25.64 -11.64
C GLN A 194 5.22 26.73 -12.63
N SER A 195 3.95 27.16 -12.60
CA SER A 195 3.48 28.25 -13.46
C SER A 195 4.04 29.62 -13.06
N VAL A 196 4.40 29.81 -11.79
CA VAL A 196 5.01 31.08 -11.30
C VAL A 196 6.52 31.11 -11.57
N ASP A 197 7.22 29.99 -11.42
CA ASP A 197 8.68 29.91 -11.53
C ASP A 197 9.19 29.68 -12.96
N GLY A 198 8.32 29.57 -13.96
CA GLY A 198 8.67 29.44 -15.38
C GLY A 198 9.46 28.16 -15.74
N TYR A 199 9.53 27.16 -14.86
CA TYR A 199 10.31 25.95 -15.06
C TYR A 199 9.47 24.85 -15.70
N SER A 200 9.65 24.67 -17.00
CA SER A 200 8.98 23.63 -17.81
C SER A 200 9.61 22.24 -17.65
N LYS A 201 9.62 21.67 -16.44
CA LYS A 201 9.82 20.23 -16.30
C LYS A 201 8.56 19.61 -15.72
N PRO A 202 8.01 18.54 -16.32
CA PRO A 202 6.93 17.79 -15.68
C PRO A 202 7.46 17.32 -14.33
N ALA A 203 6.83 17.77 -13.25
CA ALA A 203 7.16 17.34 -11.90
C ALA A 203 6.72 15.88 -11.74
N LEU A 204 7.59 15.01 -12.22
CA LEU A 204 7.58 13.61 -11.89
C LEU A 204 8.07 13.49 -10.45
N ILE A 205 7.13 13.17 -9.55
CA ILE A 205 7.41 12.68 -8.21
C ILE A 205 8.25 13.65 -7.36
N THR A 206 7.60 14.62 -6.76
CA THR A 206 8.25 15.39 -5.69
C THR A 206 7.99 14.67 -4.37
N THR A 207 9.00 13.96 -3.89
CA THR A 207 9.11 13.64 -2.47
C THR A 207 9.38 14.96 -1.77
N ILE A 208 8.38 15.54 -1.14
CA ILE A 208 8.61 16.69 -0.24
C ILE A 208 9.08 16.07 1.08
N ALA A 209 10.34 16.39 1.44
CA ALA A 209 10.96 16.02 2.70
C ALA A 209 10.21 16.66 3.88
#